data_2f40d94cac20ea9723fd8d1a340ddc76
#
_entry.id   2f40d94cac20ea9723fd8d1a340ddc76
#
_cell.length_a   1.000
_cell.length_b   1.000
_cell.length_c   1.000
_cell.angle_alpha   90.00
_cell.angle_beta   90.00
_cell.angle_gamma   90.00
#
_symmetry.space_group_name_H-M   'P 1'
#
loop_
_entity.id
_entity.type
_entity.pdbx_description
1 polymer ?
#
loop_
_entity_poly.entity_id
_entity_poly.type
_entity_poly.pdbx_seq_one_letter_code
_entity_poly.pdbx_strand_id
1 'polypeptide(L)'
;MAQYTISIIIPVLNEAAIIKQTLEQFQDSEVEVIVVDGGSQDNTVAIARQMARVITIEGKGRAGQMNAGADLARSEILLFLHADTRLPANFIELVTQILDRKNTVAGAFELAIDGRDKSLRWIERLVRMRSRWFSLPYGDQAIFISKKAFVEAGGFADLAIMEDFEFIKRIKKKGKIAIAPAPVTTSGRRWQKLGVWQTTLINQLIIIGYYLGISPTKLCNFYRGRGRKKL
;
A
#
# COMPACT_ATOMS: atom_id res chain seq x y z
N MET A 1 27.06 -11.12 1.76
CA MET A 1 25.99 -10.13 1.52
C MET A 1 24.94 -10.36 2.58
N ALA A 2 24.49 -9.32 3.29
CA ALA A 2 23.39 -9.49 4.25
C ALA A 2 22.15 -9.96 3.47
N GLN A 3 21.58 -11.07 3.89
CA GLN A 3 20.35 -11.62 3.28
C GLN A 3 19.18 -11.00 4.03
N TYR A 4 18.59 -9.96 3.48
CA TYR A 4 17.38 -9.36 4.03
C TYR A 4 16.21 -10.35 3.96
N THR A 5 15.37 -10.36 4.98
CA THR A 5 14.18 -11.23 5.03
C THR A 5 13.03 -10.66 4.18
N ILE A 6 12.88 -9.33 4.16
CA ILE A 6 11.78 -8.63 3.50
C ILE A 6 12.33 -7.42 2.74
N SER A 7 11.86 -7.22 1.50
CA SER A 7 12.02 -5.97 0.76
C SER A 7 10.75 -5.13 0.86
N ILE A 8 10.86 -3.93 1.44
CA ILE A 8 9.76 -2.98 1.58
C ILE A 8 9.82 -2.01 0.41
N ILE A 9 8.76 -1.96 -0.37
CA ILE A 9 8.63 -1.13 -1.58
C ILE A 9 7.70 0.02 -1.28
N ILE A 10 8.21 1.26 -1.40
CA ILE A 10 7.49 2.48 -1.05
C ILE A 10 7.38 3.37 -2.28
N PRO A 11 6.23 3.38 -2.99
CA PRO A 11 5.99 4.33 -4.06
C PRO A 11 5.76 5.73 -3.50
N VAL A 12 6.46 6.74 -4.04
CA VAL A 12 6.37 8.13 -3.58
C VAL A 12 6.15 9.10 -4.74
N LEU A 13 5.46 10.21 -4.45
CA LEU A 13 5.33 11.36 -5.34
C LEU A 13 5.01 12.61 -4.52
N ASN A 14 5.97 13.53 -4.36
CA ASN A 14 5.85 14.75 -3.57
C ASN A 14 5.45 14.48 -2.10
N GLU A 15 6.25 13.67 -1.41
CA GLU A 15 6.03 13.25 -0.02
C GLU A 15 7.16 13.73 0.92
N ALA A 16 7.88 14.83 0.59
CA ALA A 16 8.99 15.36 1.38
C ALA A 16 8.62 15.61 2.85
N ALA A 17 7.37 15.99 3.13
CA ALA A 17 6.90 16.28 4.49
C ALA A 17 6.84 15.05 5.41
N ILE A 18 6.80 13.83 4.86
CA ILE A 18 6.54 12.62 5.65
C ILE A 18 7.53 11.50 5.42
N ILE A 19 8.20 11.46 4.26
CA ILE A 19 9.04 10.31 3.87
C ILE A 19 10.14 10.02 4.89
N LYS A 20 10.74 11.06 5.51
CA LYS A 20 11.74 10.88 6.55
C LYS A 20 11.20 10.04 7.71
N GLN A 21 10.05 10.44 8.28
CA GLN A 21 9.41 9.74 9.39
C GLN A 21 9.02 8.30 9.03
N THR A 22 8.62 8.08 7.77
CA THR A 22 8.28 6.73 7.28
C THR A 22 9.52 5.86 7.19
N LEU A 23 10.68 6.40 6.80
CA LEU A 23 11.92 5.63 6.68
C LEU A 23 12.59 5.39 8.04
N GLU A 24 12.45 6.30 9.00
CA GLU A 24 13.01 6.17 10.35
C GLU A 24 12.54 4.88 11.05
N GLN A 25 11.35 4.36 10.75
CA GLN A 25 10.86 3.12 11.36
C GLN A 25 11.68 1.87 10.98
N PHE A 26 12.57 1.96 9.98
CA PHE A 26 13.34 0.83 9.47
C PHE A 26 14.84 0.90 9.78
N GLN A 27 15.33 1.96 10.44
CA GLN A 27 16.76 2.20 10.67
C GLN A 27 17.48 1.05 11.38
N ASP A 28 16.80 0.43 12.36
CA ASP A 28 17.34 -0.65 13.18
C ASP A 28 16.81 -2.03 12.77
N SER A 29 16.25 -2.16 11.57
CA SER A 29 15.66 -3.42 11.10
C SER A 29 16.45 -4.05 9.95
N GLU A 30 16.51 -5.38 9.94
CA GLU A 30 17.16 -6.17 8.88
C GLU A 30 16.25 -6.33 7.65
N VAL A 31 15.78 -5.18 7.09
CA VAL A 31 14.94 -5.16 5.89
C VAL A 31 15.58 -4.34 4.79
N GLU A 32 15.34 -4.73 3.55
CA GLU A 32 15.68 -3.90 2.39
C GLU A 32 14.56 -2.88 2.18
N VAL A 33 14.90 -1.59 2.11
CA VAL A 33 13.93 -0.52 1.78
C VAL A 33 14.23 0.06 0.41
N ILE A 34 13.23 0.00 -0.48
CA ILE A 34 13.31 0.52 -1.84
C ILE A 34 12.22 1.59 -2.00
N VAL A 35 12.65 2.83 -2.11
CA VAL A 35 11.78 3.96 -2.44
C VAL A 35 11.74 4.12 -3.94
N VAL A 36 10.54 4.12 -4.50
CA VAL A 36 10.33 4.29 -5.94
C VAL A 36 9.61 5.61 -6.20
N ASP A 37 10.36 6.57 -6.69
CA ASP A 37 9.88 7.92 -6.96
C ASP A 37 9.23 8.03 -8.33
N GLY A 38 8.06 8.65 -8.38
CA GLY A 38 7.26 8.85 -9.60
C GLY A 38 7.57 10.16 -10.35
N GLY A 39 8.66 10.85 -10.03
CA GLY A 39 9.03 12.16 -10.59
C GLY A 39 8.68 13.31 -9.66
N SER A 40 9.02 13.20 -8.37
CA SER A 40 8.80 14.26 -7.38
C SER A 40 9.53 15.54 -7.73
N GLN A 41 8.87 16.68 -7.53
CA GLN A 41 9.40 18.03 -7.76
C GLN A 41 9.81 18.74 -6.46
N ASP A 42 9.64 18.07 -5.31
CA ASP A 42 10.05 18.53 -3.99
C ASP A 42 11.31 17.77 -3.49
N ASN A 43 11.66 17.94 -2.23
CA ASN A 43 12.86 17.32 -1.65
C ASN A 43 12.68 15.81 -1.31
N THR A 44 11.62 15.13 -1.78
CA THR A 44 11.35 13.73 -1.46
C THR A 44 12.55 12.84 -1.74
N VAL A 45 13.10 12.91 -2.95
CA VAL A 45 14.24 12.07 -3.39
C VAL A 45 15.50 12.35 -2.58
N ALA A 46 15.80 13.64 -2.33
CA ALA A 46 16.99 14.04 -1.58
C ALA A 46 16.94 13.51 -0.13
N ILE A 47 15.77 13.57 0.51
CA ILE A 47 15.57 13.04 1.86
C ILE A 47 15.67 11.51 1.87
N ALA A 48 14.98 10.84 0.93
CA ALA A 48 14.89 9.38 0.91
C ALA A 48 16.27 8.73 0.64
N ARG A 49 17.14 9.32 -0.20
CA ARG A 49 18.48 8.80 -0.50
C ARG A 49 19.41 8.71 0.69
N GLN A 50 19.15 9.45 1.77
CA GLN A 50 19.94 9.39 2.99
C GLN A 50 19.68 8.11 3.81
N MET A 51 18.57 7.42 3.56
CA MET A 51 18.08 6.35 4.42
C MET A 51 17.69 5.07 3.68
N ALA A 52 17.52 5.13 2.35
CA ALA A 52 17.01 4.00 1.56
C ALA A 52 17.61 3.99 0.15
N ARG A 53 17.50 2.84 -0.52
CA ARG A 53 17.76 2.76 -1.95
C ARG A 53 16.63 3.45 -2.71
N VAL A 54 16.96 4.44 -3.55
CA VAL A 54 15.98 5.22 -4.31
C VAL A 54 16.16 5.01 -5.80
N ILE A 55 15.08 4.74 -6.50
CA ILE A 55 14.99 4.76 -7.96
C ILE A 55 13.88 5.73 -8.38
N THR A 56 14.03 6.35 -9.55
CA THR A 56 13.02 7.24 -10.12
C THR A 56 12.50 6.65 -11.43
N ILE A 57 11.17 6.55 -11.55
CA ILE A 57 10.50 6.13 -12.78
C ILE A 57 9.32 7.07 -13.05
N GLU A 58 9.46 7.91 -14.05
CA GLU A 58 8.43 8.89 -14.37
C GLU A 58 7.29 8.29 -15.23
N GLY A 59 6.07 8.80 -15.05
CA GLY A 59 4.93 8.49 -15.92
C GLY A 59 4.30 7.11 -15.78
N LYS A 60 4.84 6.24 -14.94
CA LYS A 60 4.36 4.84 -14.79
C LYS A 60 3.23 4.65 -13.76
N GLY A 61 2.87 5.69 -13.03
CA GLY A 61 1.87 5.56 -11.96
C GLY A 61 2.30 4.64 -10.82
N ARG A 62 1.44 4.47 -9.80
CA ARG A 62 1.75 3.70 -8.59
C ARG A 62 1.99 2.22 -8.89
N ALA A 63 1.22 1.62 -9.79
CA ALA A 63 1.42 0.23 -10.21
C ALA A 63 2.83 0.00 -10.78
N GLY A 64 3.26 0.85 -11.72
CA GLY A 64 4.59 0.77 -12.31
C GLY A 64 5.70 1.01 -11.30
N GLN A 65 5.50 1.94 -10.34
CA GLN A 65 6.45 2.15 -9.24
C GLN A 65 6.61 0.88 -8.38
N MET A 66 5.50 0.26 -7.97
CA MET A 66 5.54 -0.96 -7.15
C MET A 66 6.16 -2.13 -7.90
N ASN A 67 5.86 -2.32 -9.19
CA ASN A 67 6.48 -3.35 -10.02
C ASN A 67 7.99 -3.15 -10.15
N ALA A 68 8.44 -1.93 -10.47
CA ALA A 68 9.87 -1.64 -10.59
C ALA A 68 10.63 -1.85 -9.27
N GLY A 69 10.02 -1.53 -8.13
CA GLY A 69 10.58 -1.84 -6.82
C GLY A 69 10.69 -3.35 -6.58
N ALA A 70 9.66 -4.11 -6.96
CA ALA A 70 9.63 -5.57 -6.84
C ALA A 70 10.70 -6.26 -7.70
N ASP A 71 10.96 -5.75 -8.91
CA ASP A 71 12.00 -6.27 -9.79
C ASP A 71 13.40 -6.13 -9.17
N LEU A 72 13.65 -5.00 -8.49
CA LEU A 72 14.92 -4.69 -7.85
C LEU A 72 15.10 -5.30 -6.46
N ALA A 73 14.03 -5.79 -5.86
CA ALA A 73 14.04 -6.40 -4.54
C ALA A 73 14.94 -7.64 -4.49
N ARG A 74 15.71 -7.79 -3.42
CA ARG A 74 16.65 -8.91 -3.22
C ARG A 74 16.09 -9.99 -2.30
N SER A 75 15.07 -9.66 -1.51
CA SER A 75 14.45 -10.57 -0.55
C SER A 75 13.42 -11.48 -1.21
N GLU A 76 13.14 -12.60 -0.56
CA GLU A 76 12.10 -13.54 -0.99
C GLU A 76 10.68 -13.03 -0.69
N ILE A 77 10.53 -12.09 0.22
CA ILE A 77 9.24 -11.50 0.59
C ILE A 77 9.22 -10.02 0.17
N LEU A 78 8.13 -9.64 -0.50
CA LEU A 78 7.83 -8.26 -0.87
C LEU A 78 6.73 -7.72 0.05
N LEU A 79 6.91 -6.49 0.53
CA LEU A 79 5.91 -5.75 1.28
C LEU A 79 5.72 -4.38 0.62
N PHE A 80 4.49 -4.07 0.19
CA PHE A 80 4.15 -2.79 -0.45
C PHE A 80 3.56 -1.83 0.58
N LEU A 81 4.25 -0.73 0.83
CA LEU A 81 3.90 0.22 1.88
C LEU A 81 3.66 1.62 1.30
N HIS A 82 2.58 2.27 1.73
CA HIS A 82 2.38 3.68 1.40
C HIS A 82 3.34 4.58 2.19
N ALA A 83 3.72 5.72 1.58
CA ALA A 83 4.68 6.66 2.16
C ALA A 83 4.21 7.32 3.47
N ASP A 84 2.95 7.20 3.83
CA ASP A 84 2.33 7.75 5.03
C ASP A 84 1.83 6.68 6.01
N THR A 85 2.36 5.46 5.91
CA THR A 85 1.91 4.32 6.70
C THR A 85 3.02 3.79 7.59
N ARG A 86 2.68 3.46 8.84
CA ARG A 86 3.57 2.85 9.83
C ARG A 86 3.19 1.40 10.06
N LEU A 87 4.20 0.53 10.07
CA LEU A 87 4.06 -0.88 10.43
C LEU A 87 4.07 -1.09 11.95
N PRO A 88 3.45 -2.15 12.48
CA PRO A 88 3.64 -2.56 13.88
C PRO A 88 5.08 -3.02 14.12
N ALA A 89 5.60 -2.86 15.35
CA ALA A 89 7.01 -3.16 15.67
C ALA A 89 7.42 -4.61 15.33
N ASN A 90 6.51 -5.56 15.49
CA ASN A 90 6.73 -6.99 15.21
C ASN A 90 6.31 -7.42 13.78
N PHE A 91 6.32 -6.50 12.81
CA PHE A 91 5.82 -6.78 11.46
C PHE A 91 6.58 -7.91 10.75
N ILE A 92 7.89 -8.03 10.94
CA ILE A 92 8.72 -9.08 10.31
C ILE A 92 8.21 -10.46 10.72
N GLU A 93 8.03 -10.66 12.03
CA GLU A 93 7.53 -11.92 12.59
C GLU A 93 6.11 -12.24 12.07
N LEU A 94 5.22 -11.25 12.08
CA LEU A 94 3.84 -11.42 11.61
C LEU A 94 3.78 -11.78 10.12
N VAL A 95 4.58 -11.12 9.28
CA VAL A 95 4.66 -11.40 7.84
C VAL A 95 5.12 -12.83 7.60
N THR A 96 6.21 -13.25 8.25
CA THR A 96 6.78 -14.59 8.12
C THR A 96 5.79 -15.65 8.57
N GLN A 97 5.25 -15.52 9.79
CA GLN A 97 4.25 -16.46 10.34
C GLN A 97 3.01 -16.63 9.45
N ILE A 98 2.59 -15.55 8.79
CA ILE A 98 1.41 -15.59 7.92
C ILE A 98 1.72 -16.30 6.61
N LEU A 99 2.85 -16.00 5.97
CA LEU A 99 3.23 -16.62 4.71
C LEU A 99 3.57 -18.10 4.86
N ASP A 100 4.01 -18.54 6.03
CA ASP A 100 4.26 -19.95 6.36
C ASP A 100 2.98 -20.78 6.54
N ARG A 101 1.81 -20.14 6.66
CA ARG A 101 0.54 -20.85 6.80
C ARG A 101 0.16 -21.57 5.52
N LYS A 102 -0.26 -22.81 5.64
CA LYS A 102 -0.68 -23.65 4.50
C LYS A 102 -1.73 -22.94 3.63
N ASN A 103 -1.50 -22.95 2.32
CA ASN A 103 -2.35 -22.34 1.29
C ASN A 103 -2.49 -20.81 1.37
N THR A 104 -1.61 -20.09 2.11
CA THR A 104 -1.57 -18.65 2.11
C THR A 104 -0.70 -18.15 0.98
N VAL A 105 -1.27 -17.34 0.07
CA VAL A 105 -0.56 -16.78 -1.09
C VAL A 105 -0.07 -15.36 -0.80
N ALA A 106 -0.78 -14.61 0.02
CA ALA A 106 -0.44 -13.24 0.42
C ALA A 106 -1.07 -12.89 1.76
N GLY A 107 -0.63 -11.80 2.33
CA GLY A 107 -1.24 -11.22 3.51
C GLY A 107 -1.30 -9.70 3.45
N ALA A 108 -2.00 -9.14 4.43
CA ALA A 108 -2.06 -7.70 4.70
C ALA A 108 -2.29 -7.50 6.20
N PHE A 109 -2.18 -6.26 6.64
CA PHE A 109 -2.44 -5.91 8.04
C PHE A 109 -3.88 -5.41 8.23
N GLU A 110 -4.32 -5.29 9.48
CA GLU A 110 -5.49 -4.48 9.80
C GLU A 110 -5.17 -3.00 9.54
N LEU A 111 -6.21 -2.18 9.37
CA LEU A 111 -6.06 -0.74 9.17
C LEU A 111 -6.39 0.01 10.47
N ALA A 112 -5.50 0.91 10.87
CA ALA A 112 -5.76 2.01 11.78
C ALA A 112 -5.54 3.33 11.05
N ILE A 113 -6.35 4.35 11.34
CA ILE A 113 -6.26 5.67 10.72
C ILE A 113 -5.87 6.66 11.80
N ASP A 114 -4.77 7.38 11.60
CA ASP A 114 -4.33 8.42 12.51
C ASP A 114 -5.31 9.60 12.50
N GLY A 115 -5.94 9.84 13.63
CA GLY A 115 -6.93 10.90 13.79
C GLY A 115 -7.79 10.74 15.03
N ARG A 116 -8.27 11.89 15.56
CA ARG A 116 -9.08 11.95 16.79
C ARG A 116 -10.57 11.73 16.57
N ASP A 117 -11.04 11.77 15.32
CA ASP A 117 -12.46 11.64 15.01
C ASP A 117 -12.95 10.20 15.29
N LYS A 118 -13.96 10.08 16.14
CA LYS A 118 -14.56 8.78 16.51
C LYS A 118 -15.16 8.04 15.32
N SER A 119 -15.58 8.76 14.28
CA SER A 119 -16.12 8.15 13.06
C SER A 119 -15.07 7.33 12.28
N LEU A 120 -13.76 7.64 12.42
CA LEU A 120 -12.68 6.83 11.86
C LEU A 120 -12.66 5.42 12.43
N ARG A 121 -13.00 5.25 13.72
CA ARG A 121 -13.10 3.92 14.38
C ARG A 121 -14.18 3.04 13.74
N TRP A 122 -15.27 3.63 13.25
CA TRP A 122 -16.28 2.91 12.49
C TRP A 122 -15.74 2.45 11.13
N ILE A 123 -15.01 3.32 10.44
CA ILE A 123 -14.38 2.95 9.15
C ILE A 123 -13.40 1.80 9.33
N GLU A 124 -12.53 1.86 10.34
CA GLU A 124 -11.59 0.78 10.66
C GLU A 124 -12.31 -0.56 10.93
N ARG A 125 -13.43 -0.53 11.67
CA ARG A 125 -14.23 -1.73 11.91
C ARG A 125 -14.81 -2.31 10.62
N LEU A 126 -15.36 -1.46 9.75
CA LEU A 126 -15.89 -1.88 8.44
C LEU A 126 -14.79 -2.45 7.54
N VAL A 127 -13.62 -1.79 7.49
CA VAL A 127 -12.45 -2.29 6.74
C VAL A 127 -11.99 -3.64 7.30
N ARG A 128 -11.90 -3.79 8.62
CA ARG A 128 -11.54 -5.06 9.27
C ARG A 128 -12.51 -6.19 8.90
N MET A 129 -13.83 -5.94 8.98
CA MET A 129 -14.85 -6.91 8.56
C MET A 129 -14.68 -7.30 7.08
N ARG A 130 -14.58 -6.30 6.18
CA ARG A 130 -14.36 -6.55 4.76
C ARG A 130 -13.13 -7.42 4.52
N SER A 131 -11.98 -7.04 5.10
CA SER A 131 -10.70 -7.70 4.87
C SER A 131 -10.69 -9.12 5.43
N ARG A 132 -11.28 -9.36 6.61
CA ARG A 132 -11.32 -10.69 7.23
C ARG A 132 -12.36 -11.61 6.59
N TRP A 133 -13.57 -11.12 6.31
CA TRP A 133 -14.65 -11.98 5.82
C TRP A 133 -14.58 -12.20 4.32
N PHE A 134 -14.19 -11.17 3.56
CA PHE A 134 -14.13 -11.28 2.11
C PHE A 134 -12.71 -11.48 1.57
N SER A 135 -11.67 -11.47 2.44
CA SER A 135 -10.25 -11.55 2.02
C SER A 135 -9.93 -10.52 0.92
N LEU A 136 -10.34 -9.27 1.13
CA LEU A 136 -10.19 -8.16 0.20
C LEU A 136 -9.51 -6.97 0.90
N PRO A 137 -8.24 -7.09 1.32
CA PRO A 137 -7.48 -5.93 1.78
C PRO A 137 -7.20 -5.00 0.61
N TYR A 138 -6.94 -3.71 0.92
CA TYR A 138 -6.50 -2.70 -0.05
C TYR A 138 -5.04 -2.33 0.19
N GLY A 139 -4.45 -1.54 -0.71
CA GLY A 139 -3.04 -1.15 -0.65
C GLY A 139 -2.63 -0.37 0.60
N ASP A 140 -3.56 0.33 1.24
CA ASP A 140 -3.37 1.03 2.51
C ASP A 140 -3.18 0.09 3.72
N GLN A 141 -3.36 -1.22 3.53
CA GLN A 141 -3.17 -2.26 4.54
C GLN A 141 -1.81 -2.98 4.42
N ALA A 142 -0.84 -2.41 3.71
CA ALA A 142 0.51 -2.96 3.51
C ALA A 142 0.48 -4.43 3.08
N ILE A 143 0.15 -4.67 1.82
CA ILE A 143 0.09 -6.01 1.22
C ILE A 143 1.49 -6.62 1.18
N PHE A 144 1.61 -7.90 1.59
CA PHE A 144 2.85 -8.66 1.51
C PHE A 144 2.63 -10.03 0.84
N ILE A 145 3.65 -10.49 0.13
CA ILE A 145 3.59 -11.71 -0.71
C ILE A 145 5.00 -12.23 -0.97
N SER A 146 5.17 -13.53 -1.22
CA SER A 146 6.47 -14.02 -1.72
C SER A 146 6.78 -13.45 -3.10
N LYS A 147 8.04 -13.10 -3.37
CA LYS A 147 8.49 -12.59 -4.67
C LYS A 147 8.13 -13.56 -5.80
N LYS A 148 8.29 -14.85 -5.56
CA LYS A 148 7.89 -15.91 -6.52
C LYS A 148 6.41 -15.80 -6.87
N ALA A 149 5.51 -15.77 -5.89
CA ALA A 149 4.06 -15.68 -6.14
C ALA A 149 3.66 -14.37 -6.81
N PHE A 150 4.35 -13.27 -6.51
CA PHE A 150 4.15 -11.97 -7.15
C PHE A 150 4.48 -12.01 -8.63
N VAL A 151 5.65 -12.56 -8.99
CA VAL A 151 6.09 -12.72 -10.38
C VAL A 151 5.16 -13.66 -11.14
N GLU A 152 4.81 -14.82 -10.56
CA GLU A 152 3.86 -15.79 -11.15
C GLU A 152 2.44 -15.21 -11.32
N ALA A 153 2.09 -14.21 -10.54
CA ALA A 153 0.85 -13.46 -10.70
C ALA A 153 0.95 -12.37 -11.78
N GLY A 154 2.14 -12.05 -12.31
CA GLY A 154 2.35 -10.99 -13.31
C GLY A 154 2.36 -9.58 -12.72
N GLY A 155 2.65 -9.43 -11.42
CA GLY A 155 2.72 -8.12 -10.75
C GLY A 155 1.39 -7.35 -10.69
N PHE A 156 1.46 -6.05 -10.41
CA PHE A 156 0.31 -5.16 -10.48
C PHE A 156 -0.01 -4.81 -11.94
N ALA A 157 -1.30 -4.83 -12.30
CA ALA A 157 -1.75 -4.37 -13.60
C ALA A 157 -1.52 -2.85 -13.76
N ASP A 158 -1.18 -2.41 -14.97
CA ASP A 158 -0.98 -0.98 -15.29
C ASP A 158 -2.33 -0.24 -15.32
N LEU A 159 -2.85 0.05 -14.14
CA LEU A 159 -4.11 0.75 -13.93
C LEU A 159 -3.85 2.11 -13.28
N ALA A 160 -4.58 3.12 -13.71
CA ALA A 160 -4.48 4.47 -13.15
C ALA A 160 -4.97 4.55 -11.69
N ILE A 161 -5.83 3.62 -11.26
CA ILE A 161 -6.34 3.42 -9.90
C ILE A 161 -6.88 1.98 -9.79
N MET A 162 -7.03 1.44 -8.58
CA MET A 162 -7.56 0.09 -8.28
C MET A 162 -6.60 -1.05 -8.65
N GLU A 163 -5.32 -0.78 -8.86
CA GLU A 163 -4.30 -1.78 -9.15
C GLU A 163 -4.13 -2.80 -8.02
N ASP A 164 -4.24 -2.34 -6.77
CA ASP A 164 -4.20 -3.15 -5.55
C ASP A 164 -5.43 -4.06 -5.45
N PHE A 165 -6.61 -3.51 -5.71
CA PHE A 165 -7.87 -4.26 -5.68
C PHE A 165 -7.91 -5.33 -6.78
N GLU A 166 -7.50 -5.00 -8.00
CA GLU A 166 -7.37 -5.95 -9.12
C GLU A 166 -6.42 -7.09 -8.75
N PHE A 167 -5.23 -6.73 -8.26
CA PHE A 167 -4.21 -7.67 -7.84
C PHE A 167 -4.73 -8.64 -6.78
N ILE A 168 -5.36 -8.13 -5.72
CA ILE A 168 -5.95 -8.96 -4.66
C ILE A 168 -7.03 -9.90 -5.21
N LYS A 169 -7.91 -9.42 -6.09
CA LYS A 169 -8.92 -10.29 -6.74
C LYS A 169 -8.30 -11.40 -7.55
N ARG A 170 -7.21 -11.12 -8.24
CA ARG A 170 -6.51 -12.08 -9.09
C ARG A 170 -5.78 -13.13 -8.27
N ILE A 171 -5.00 -12.73 -7.26
CA ILE A 171 -4.22 -13.67 -6.43
C ILE A 171 -5.10 -14.49 -5.48
N LYS A 172 -6.25 -13.98 -5.05
CA LYS A 172 -7.22 -14.73 -4.24
C LYS A 172 -7.68 -16.05 -4.90
N LYS A 173 -7.61 -16.14 -6.24
CA LYS A 173 -7.92 -17.37 -6.97
C LYS A 173 -6.81 -18.43 -6.82
N LYS A 174 -5.59 -18.03 -6.42
CA LYS A 174 -4.42 -18.90 -6.27
C LYS A 174 -4.25 -19.43 -4.84
N GLY A 175 -4.88 -18.79 -3.84
CA GLY A 175 -4.79 -19.20 -2.45
C GLY A 175 -5.45 -18.23 -1.48
N LYS A 176 -5.27 -18.48 -0.19
CA LYS A 176 -5.83 -17.64 0.87
C LYS A 176 -5.05 -16.33 1.01
N ILE A 177 -5.77 -15.25 1.30
CA ILE A 177 -5.19 -13.98 1.74
C ILE A 177 -5.47 -13.86 3.24
N ALA A 178 -4.43 -13.79 4.04
CA ALA A 178 -4.55 -13.74 5.49
C ALA A 178 -4.35 -12.30 6.00
N ILE A 179 -5.05 -11.95 7.07
CA ILE A 179 -4.93 -10.63 7.70
C ILE A 179 -4.16 -10.79 9.01
N ALA A 180 -3.05 -10.06 9.14
CA ALA A 180 -2.25 -10.00 10.36
C ALA A 180 -3.09 -9.38 11.50
N PRO A 181 -3.02 -9.95 12.72
CA PRO A 181 -3.81 -9.46 13.86
C PRO A 181 -3.20 -8.21 14.52
N ALA A 182 -2.60 -7.36 13.73
CA ALA A 182 -2.03 -6.08 14.15
C ALA A 182 -2.31 -5.02 13.09
N PRO A 183 -2.59 -3.76 13.47
CA PRO A 183 -2.87 -2.70 12.51
C PRO A 183 -1.59 -2.07 11.98
N VAL A 184 -1.61 -1.67 10.70
CA VAL A 184 -0.80 -0.57 10.20
C VAL A 184 -1.52 0.73 10.47
N THR A 185 -0.78 1.80 10.74
CA THR A 185 -1.36 3.13 10.98
C THR A 185 -1.07 4.03 9.79
N THR A 186 -2.12 4.39 9.04
CA THR A 186 -2.02 5.32 7.91
C THR A 186 -2.47 6.72 8.29
N SER A 187 -1.98 7.72 7.56
CA SER A 187 -2.32 9.13 7.81
C SER A 187 -3.80 9.42 7.56
N GLY A 188 -4.44 10.09 8.51
CA GLY A 188 -5.80 10.61 8.39
C GLY A 188 -5.96 11.87 7.55
N ARG A 189 -4.88 12.40 6.93
CA ARG A 189 -4.86 13.69 6.20
C ARG A 189 -6.02 13.83 5.21
N ARG A 190 -6.33 12.77 4.47
CA ARG A 190 -7.41 12.80 3.48
C ARG A 190 -8.79 12.90 4.12
N TRP A 191 -9.02 12.16 5.20
CA TRP A 191 -10.27 12.22 5.96
C TRP A 191 -10.43 13.56 6.68
N GLN A 192 -9.33 14.15 7.16
CA GLN A 192 -9.31 15.48 7.76
C GLN A 192 -9.63 16.57 6.73
N LYS A 193 -9.07 16.46 5.50
CA LYS A 193 -9.27 17.47 4.44
C LYS A 193 -10.67 17.42 3.82
N LEU A 194 -11.22 16.26 3.56
CA LEU A 194 -12.48 16.08 2.83
C LEU A 194 -13.66 15.71 3.74
N GLY A 195 -13.39 15.36 5.01
CA GLY A 195 -14.36 14.77 5.91
C GLY A 195 -14.48 13.26 5.76
N VAL A 196 -14.83 12.59 6.87
CA VAL A 196 -14.86 11.12 6.96
C VAL A 196 -15.89 10.52 6.01
N TRP A 197 -17.12 11.01 6.06
CA TRP A 197 -18.22 10.47 5.25
C TRP A 197 -18.05 10.72 3.76
N GLN A 198 -17.57 11.91 3.37
CA GLN A 198 -17.34 12.21 1.96
C GLN A 198 -16.21 11.36 1.37
N THR A 199 -15.10 11.18 2.10
CA THR A 199 -13.99 10.31 1.66
C THR A 199 -14.47 8.88 1.50
N THR A 200 -15.23 8.37 2.47
CA THR A 200 -15.77 7.01 2.43
C THR A 200 -16.71 6.82 1.26
N LEU A 201 -17.64 7.78 1.03
CA LEU A 201 -18.56 7.73 -0.11
C LEU A 201 -17.80 7.72 -1.44
N ILE A 202 -16.80 8.58 -1.61
CA ILE A 202 -15.97 8.59 -2.83
C ILE A 202 -15.31 7.23 -3.05
N ASN A 203 -14.72 6.63 -2.00
CA ASN A 203 -14.08 5.33 -2.11
C ASN A 203 -15.10 4.24 -2.53
N GLN A 204 -16.31 4.25 -1.96
CA GLN A 204 -17.36 3.30 -2.37
C GLN A 204 -17.80 3.52 -3.84
N LEU A 205 -17.96 4.77 -4.27
CA LEU A 205 -18.33 5.07 -5.66
C LEU A 205 -17.25 4.60 -6.65
N ILE A 206 -15.97 4.68 -6.30
CA ILE A 206 -14.87 4.15 -7.12
C ILE A 206 -14.99 2.63 -7.26
N ILE A 207 -15.26 1.92 -6.14
CA ILE A 207 -15.41 0.46 -6.16
C ILE A 207 -16.63 0.05 -7.02
N ILE A 208 -17.77 0.70 -6.81
CA ILE A 208 -18.99 0.44 -7.59
C ILE A 208 -18.73 0.72 -9.07
N GLY A 209 -18.12 1.87 -9.40
CA GLY A 209 -17.78 2.22 -10.77
C GLY A 209 -16.84 1.21 -11.43
N TYR A 210 -15.88 0.67 -10.68
CA TYR A 210 -15.00 -0.39 -11.17
C TYR A 210 -15.77 -1.67 -11.50
N TYR A 211 -16.71 -2.09 -10.63
CA TYR A 211 -17.57 -3.25 -10.90
C TYR A 211 -18.54 -3.04 -12.07
N LEU A 212 -18.97 -1.81 -12.31
CA LEU A 212 -19.81 -1.43 -13.47
C LEU A 212 -19.01 -1.27 -14.77
N GLY A 213 -17.68 -1.54 -14.76
CA GLY A 213 -16.85 -1.49 -15.95
C GLY A 213 -16.43 -0.07 -16.36
N ILE A 214 -16.57 0.95 -15.50
CA ILE A 214 -16.06 2.28 -15.78
C ILE A 214 -14.53 2.22 -15.84
N SER A 215 -13.92 2.78 -16.89
CA SER A 215 -12.48 2.70 -17.09
C SER A 215 -11.69 3.27 -15.90
N PRO A 216 -10.58 2.63 -15.44
CA PRO A 216 -9.75 3.12 -14.35
C PRO A 216 -9.26 4.55 -14.52
N THR A 217 -9.01 4.99 -15.76
CA THR A 217 -8.62 6.38 -16.05
C THR A 217 -9.73 7.37 -15.69
N LYS A 218 -11.00 7.09 -16.07
CA LYS A 218 -12.14 7.93 -15.69
C LYS A 218 -12.34 7.96 -14.18
N LEU A 219 -12.23 6.82 -13.52
CA LEU A 219 -12.31 6.72 -12.05
C LEU A 219 -11.19 7.52 -11.38
N CYS A 220 -9.97 7.45 -11.88
CA CYS A 220 -8.82 8.21 -11.37
C CYS A 220 -9.04 9.72 -11.49
N ASN A 221 -9.53 10.20 -12.63
CA ASN A 221 -9.84 11.61 -12.85
C ASN A 221 -10.94 12.11 -11.90
N PHE A 222 -11.99 11.31 -11.69
CA PHE A 222 -13.04 11.61 -10.71
C PHE A 222 -12.48 11.66 -9.28
N TYR A 223 -11.63 10.69 -8.91
CA TYR A 223 -11.00 10.61 -7.60
C TYR A 223 -10.09 11.81 -7.31
N ARG A 224 -9.27 12.21 -8.29
CA ARG A 224 -8.34 13.35 -8.19
C ARG A 224 -9.07 14.70 -8.27
N GLY A 225 -10.08 14.82 -9.11
CA GLY A 225 -10.86 16.05 -9.29
C GLY A 225 -11.62 16.48 -8.03
N ARG A 226 -12.09 15.55 -7.23
CA ARG A 226 -12.73 15.84 -5.94
C ARG A 226 -11.74 16.14 -4.80
N GLY A 227 -10.49 15.70 -4.92
CA GLY A 227 -9.41 16.09 -4.01
C GLY A 227 -8.90 17.52 -4.20
N ARG A 228 -9.17 18.13 -5.35
CA ARG A 228 -8.74 19.51 -5.70
C ARG A 228 -9.78 20.60 -5.41
N LYS A 229 -11.04 20.25 -5.18
CA LYS A 229 -12.08 21.25 -4.87
C LYS A 229 -12.08 21.55 -3.37
N LYS A 230 -11.15 22.41 -2.94
CA LYS A 230 -11.23 23.45 -1.90
C LYS A 230 -9.84 24.06 -1.74
N LEU A 231 -9.52 25.00 -2.56
CA LEU A 231 -8.65 26.14 -2.29
C LEU A 231 -9.49 27.38 -2.53
#